data_d38a35e815fe1376bb617d505fe34965
#
_entry.id   d38a35e815fe1376bb617d505fe34965
#
_cell.length_a   1.000
_cell.length_b   1.000
_cell.length_c   1.000
_cell.angle_alpha   90.00
_cell.angle_beta   90.00
_cell.angle_gamma   90.00
#
_symmetry.space_group_name_H-M   'P 1'
#
loop_
_entity.id
_entity.type
_entity.pdbx_description
1 polymer ?
#
loop_
_entity_poly.entity_id
_entity_poly.type
_entity_poly.pdbx_seq_one_letter_code
_entity_poly.pdbx_strand_id
1 'polypeptide(L)' 'MAAKKDRVLWADDEIDLLKPHILFLQDKGYEVIPVISGQDAIECCKEESFDIIFLDENMPGLTGLETLAQIKEINPDV' A
#
# COMPACT_ATOMS: atom_id res chain seq x y z
N MET A 1 -23.73 3.87 13.61
CA MET A 1 -22.67 4.55 12.84
C MET A 1 -21.55 3.58 12.53
N ALA A 2 -21.20 3.48 11.27
CA ALA A 2 -20.14 2.56 10.87
C ALA A 2 -18.78 3.10 11.30
N ALA A 3 -17.94 2.24 11.84
CA ALA A 3 -16.57 2.61 12.14
C ALA A 3 -15.81 2.85 10.83
N LYS A 4 -14.90 3.82 10.86
CA LYS A 4 -14.02 4.07 9.73
C LYS A 4 -13.10 2.88 9.55
N LYS A 5 -13.00 2.36 8.32
CA LYS A 5 -12.06 1.29 8.01
C LYS A 5 -10.66 1.86 7.89
N ASP A 6 -9.70 1.15 8.45
CA ASP A 6 -8.29 1.46 8.19
C ASP A 6 -7.98 1.10 6.75
N ARG A 7 -7.24 1.99 6.09
CA ARG A 7 -6.88 1.84 4.69
C ARG A 7 -5.44 1.38 4.58
N VAL A 8 -5.25 0.32 3.81
CA VAL A 8 -3.94 -0.33 3.63
C VAL A 8 -3.57 -0.27 2.16
N LEU A 9 -2.42 0.33 1.86
CA LEU A 9 -1.83 0.26 0.52
C LEU A 9 -0.79 -0.85 0.54
N TRP A 10 -0.86 -1.77 -0.41
CA TRP A 10 0.06 -2.90 -0.47
C TRP A 10 0.69 -2.95 -1.86
N ALA A 11 1.99 -2.65 -1.93
CA ALA A 11 2.75 -2.64 -3.18
C ALA A 11 3.66 -3.88 -3.25
N ASP A 12 3.44 -4.71 -4.25
CA ASP A 12 4.20 -5.93 -4.46
C ASP A 12 4.03 -6.33 -5.92
N ASP A 13 5.12 -6.62 -6.63
CA ASP A 13 5.05 -7.02 -8.03
C ASP A 13 4.42 -8.40 -8.22
N GLU A 14 4.36 -9.19 -7.14
CA GLU A 14 3.70 -10.49 -7.14
C GLU A 14 2.38 -10.46 -6.36
N ILE A 15 1.66 -9.35 -6.47
CA ILE A 15 0.44 -9.11 -5.69
C ILE A 15 -0.61 -10.21 -5.90
N ASP A 16 -0.61 -10.85 -7.06
CA ASP A 16 -1.55 -11.94 -7.33
C ASP A 16 -1.33 -13.15 -6.42
N LEU A 17 -0.10 -13.35 -5.96
CA LEU A 17 0.22 -14.43 -5.02
C LEU A 17 -0.23 -14.09 -3.60
N LEU A 18 -0.56 -12.83 -3.35
CA LEU A 18 -0.96 -12.35 -2.04
C LEU A 18 -2.47 -12.22 -1.87
N LYS A 19 -3.24 -12.64 -2.86
CA LYS A 19 -4.70 -12.56 -2.80
C LYS A 19 -5.30 -13.16 -1.53
N PRO A 20 -4.87 -14.35 -1.06
CA PRO A 20 -5.41 -14.88 0.19
C PRO A 20 -5.15 -13.97 1.40
N HIS A 21 -3.99 -13.34 1.46
CA HIS A 21 -3.65 -12.41 2.53
C HIS A 21 -4.48 -11.15 2.46
N ILE A 22 -4.70 -10.63 1.24
CA ILE A 22 -5.53 -9.44 1.03
C ILE A 22 -6.96 -9.72 1.43
N LEU A 23 -7.51 -10.88 1.03
CA LEU A 23 -8.85 -11.28 1.40
C LEU A 23 -9.01 -11.43 2.90
N PHE A 24 -7.98 -11.96 3.57
CA PHE A 24 -7.98 -12.08 5.02
C PHE A 24 -8.10 -10.72 5.69
N LEU A 25 -7.30 -9.74 5.23
CA LEU A 25 -7.35 -8.39 5.78
C LEU A 25 -8.68 -7.71 5.51
N GLN A 26 -9.22 -7.88 4.32
CA GLN A 26 -10.54 -7.32 3.99
C GLN A 26 -11.63 -7.92 4.87
N ASP A 27 -11.53 -9.22 5.15
CA ASP A 27 -12.47 -9.90 6.04
C ASP A 27 -12.40 -9.37 7.47
N LYS A 28 -11.22 -8.89 7.88
CA LYS A 28 -11.03 -8.28 9.20
C LYS A 28 -11.46 -6.82 9.26
N GLY A 29 -11.94 -6.26 8.17
CA GLY A 29 -12.46 -4.89 8.14
C GLY A 29 -11.51 -3.86 7.59
N TYR A 30 -10.35 -4.26 7.05
CA TYR A 30 -9.43 -3.33 6.39
C TYR A 30 -9.85 -3.09 4.95
N GLU A 31 -9.62 -1.88 4.47
CA GLU A 31 -9.74 -1.59 3.05
C GLU A 31 -8.34 -1.68 2.44
N VAL A 32 -8.13 -2.66 1.57
CA VAL A 32 -6.81 -2.93 0.99
C VAL A 32 -6.79 -2.49 -0.47
N ILE A 33 -5.82 -1.66 -0.82
CA ILE A 33 -5.60 -1.18 -2.18
C ILE A 33 -4.30 -1.82 -2.68
N PRO A 34 -4.37 -2.86 -3.53
CA PRO A 34 -3.18 -3.50 -4.06
C PRO A 34 -2.64 -2.74 -5.27
N VAL A 35 -1.33 -2.58 -5.31
CA VAL A 35 -0.63 -2.02 -6.48
C VAL A 35 0.58 -2.89 -6.78
N ILE A 36 1.13 -2.78 -7.99
CA ILE A 36 2.17 -3.70 -8.45
C ILE A 36 3.57 -3.08 -8.47
N SER A 37 3.71 -1.82 -8.13
CA SER A 37 5.02 -1.16 -8.18
C SER A 37 5.09 -0.02 -7.17
N GLY A 38 6.32 0.41 -6.88
CA GLY A 38 6.55 1.57 -6.05
C GLY A 38 6.00 2.85 -6.68
N GLN A 39 6.12 2.98 -7.99
CA GLN A 39 5.59 4.14 -8.69
C GLN A 39 4.07 4.24 -8.55
N ASP A 40 3.37 3.11 -8.69
CA ASP A 40 1.92 3.08 -8.48
C ASP A 40 1.56 3.45 -7.05
N ALA A 41 2.35 3.00 -6.07
CA ALA A 41 2.12 3.34 -4.67
C ALA A 41 2.26 4.84 -4.44
N ILE A 42 3.27 5.46 -5.03
CA ILE A 42 3.49 6.90 -4.93
C ILE A 42 2.30 7.66 -5.52
N GLU A 43 1.86 7.26 -6.70
CA GLU A 43 0.72 7.92 -7.36
C GLU A 43 -0.56 7.79 -6.51
N CYS A 44 -0.80 6.63 -5.91
CA CYS A 44 -1.93 6.46 -5.00
C CYS A 44 -1.84 7.41 -3.80
N CYS A 45 -0.65 7.57 -3.23
CA CYS A 45 -0.47 8.44 -2.07
C CYS A 45 -0.66 9.92 -2.39
N LYS A 46 -0.51 10.31 -3.64
CA LYS A 46 -0.79 11.69 -4.06
C LYS A 46 -2.28 11.98 -4.08
N GLU A 47 -3.09 10.97 -4.31
CA GLU A 47 -4.54 11.13 -4.47
C GLU A 47 -5.32 10.76 -3.22
N GLU A 48 -4.79 9.84 -2.40
CA GLU A 48 -5.49 9.29 -1.25
C GLU A 48 -4.56 9.14 -0.07
N SER A 49 -5.12 9.08 1.13
CA SER A 49 -4.33 8.80 2.34
C SER A 49 -4.53 7.37 2.79
N PHE A 50 -3.51 6.81 3.41
CA PHE A 50 -3.51 5.45 3.93
C PHE A 50 -3.02 5.43 5.36
N ASP A 51 -3.54 4.50 6.14
CA ASP A 51 -3.14 4.31 7.53
C ASP A 51 -1.93 3.40 7.64
N ILE A 52 -1.85 2.43 6.74
CA ILE A 52 -0.76 1.43 6.72
C ILE A 52 -0.32 1.25 5.27
N ILE A 53 0.99 1.13 5.09
CA ILE A 53 1.56 0.84 3.76
C ILE A 53 2.53 -0.33 3.88
N PHE A 54 2.28 -1.39 3.11
CA PHE A 54 3.21 -2.50 2.95
C PHE A 54 3.93 -2.35 1.62
N LEU A 55 5.25 -2.40 1.66
CA LEU A 55 6.10 -2.24 0.48
C LEU A 55 7.04 -3.43 0.37
N ASP A 56 7.00 -4.13 -0.76
CA ASP A 56 7.98 -5.17 -1.05
C ASP A 56 9.31 -4.48 -1.38
N GLU A 57 10.40 -5.00 -0.85
CA GLU A 57 11.73 -4.45 -1.13
C GLU A 57 12.21 -4.75 -2.54
N ASN A 58 11.79 -5.86 -3.12
CA ASN A 58 12.28 -6.35 -4.40
C ASN A 58 11.31 -6.10 -5.54
N MET A 59 10.96 -4.84 -5.77
CA MET A 59 10.10 -4.46 -6.88
C MET A 59 10.93 -3.95 -8.05
N PRO A 60 10.49 -4.18 -9.31
CA PRO A 60 11.15 -3.56 -10.46
C PRO A 60 11.04 -2.03 -10.37
N GLY A 61 12.10 -1.35 -10.78
CA GLY A 61 12.15 0.10 -10.69
C GLY A 61 12.55 0.55 -9.30
N LEU A 62 11.63 1.16 -8.58
CA LEU A 62 11.91 1.62 -7.22
C LEU A 62 11.85 0.47 -6.22
N THR A 63 12.84 0.42 -5.32
CA THR A 63 12.79 -0.51 -4.18
C THR A 63 11.76 -0.03 -3.16
N GLY A 64 11.45 -0.90 -2.18
CA GLY A 64 10.56 -0.52 -1.09
C GLY A 64 11.07 0.69 -0.33
N LEU A 65 12.37 0.74 -0.03
CA LEU A 65 12.97 1.87 0.69
C LEU A 65 12.91 3.17 -0.12
N GLU A 66 13.21 3.11 -1.42
CA GLU A 66 13.12 4.28 -2.28
C GLU A 66 11.70 4.79 -2.39
N THR A 67 10.74 3.88 -2.50
CA THR A 67 9.32 4.20 -2.54
C THR A 67 8.88 4.88 -1.24
N LEU A 68 9.29 4.32 -0.11
CA LEU A 68 8.95 4.87 1.19
C LEU A 68 9.49 6.29 1.35
N ALA A 69 10.72 6.54 0.92
CA ALA A 69 11.32 7.86 1.00
C ALA A 69 10.47 8.90 0.26
N GLN A 70 10.00 8.57 -0.94
CA GLN A 70 9.17 9.48 -1.71
C GLN A 70 7.78 9.66 -1.11
N ILE A 71 7.20 8.59 -0.59
CA ILE A 71 5.90 8.67 0.08
C ILE A 71 5.98 9.57 1.32
N LYS A 72 7.07 9.47 2.08
CA LYS A 72 7.26 10.32 3.26
C LYS A 72 7.38 11.79 2.92
N GLU A 73 7.86 12.14 1.74
CA GLU A 73 7.90 13.52 1.29
C GLU A 73 6.49 14.04 1.02
N ILE A 74 5.59 13.18 0.53
CA ILE A 74 4.20 13.54 0.24
C ILE A 74 3.40 13.60 1.53
N ASN A 75 3.60 12.61 2.39
CA ASN A 75 2.85 12.48 3.64
C ASN A 75 3.79 12.02 4.76
N PRO A 76 4.38 12.97 5.50
CA PRO A 76 5.36 12.63 6.56
C PRO A 76 4.77 11.79 7.70
N ASP A 77 3.46 11.78 7.85
CA ASP A 77 2.80 11.09 8.97
C ASP A 77 2.49 9.62 8.68
N VAL A 78 2.80 9.15 7.48
CA VAL A 78 2.58 7.75 7.14
C VAL A 78 3.58 6.84 7.85
#